data_3dc29460a717197972b51bd273e97206
#
_entry.id   3dc29460a717197972b51bd273e97206
#
_cell.length_a   1.000
_cell.length_b   1.000
_cell.length_c   1.000
_cell.angle_alpha   90.00
_cell.angle_beta   90.00
_cell.angle_gamma   90.00
#
_symmetry.space_group_name_H-M   'P 1'
#
loop_
_entity.id
_entity.type
_entity.pdbx_description
1 polymer ?
#
loop_
_entity_poly.entity_id
_entity_poly.type
_entity_poly.pdbx_seq_one_letter_code
_entity_poly.pdbx_strand_id
1 'polypeptide(L)'
;MRFKRFGILIVFWLSCLYLPGLARSADIELNTARIEKLTGVKGVFNEKEGVFKVTLPRNDIKFTIAGVKMNPQLGLGAWAAFTKLGEHTMVMGDMVLVEEQVNPVMSAALDNGLEVTALHNHFFWDTPKIMFMHIGGMGDEEVLAKTVGQVFNKLKETRDTKPPIPNVDIDPAKTSLDAKKIDDIMGMSGSLKDGVYKIVIGRKTMMMGHVMGKEMGVNTWAAFAGSDGKAIVDGDFAMLENEVQGVLKALRGAGINIVAIHNHMINESPRYVFLHYWGVGSTTDLAKALRAALDTQSKQ
;
A
#
# COMPACT_ATOMS: atom_id res chain seq x y z
N MET A 1 38.19 54.49 75.18
CA MET A 1 37.28 53.98 74.08
C MET A 1 38.16 53.44 72.96
N ARG A 2 38.17 52.11 72.80
CA ARG A 2 38.99 51.42 71.79
C ARG A 2 38.09 50.99 70.62
N PHE A 3 38.28 51.56 69.42
CA PHE A 3 37.58 51.10 68.21
C PHE A 3 38.35 49.88 67.61
N LYS A 4 37.65 48.74 67.51
CA LYS A 4 38.12 47.57 66.80
C LYS A 4 37.75 47.73 65.29
N ARG A 5 38.75 47.70 64.44
CA ARG A 5 38.58 47.62 63.01
C ARG A 5 38.30 46.18 62.58
N PHE A 6 37.14 45.92 61.99
CA PHE A 6 36.80 44.67 61.33
C PHE A 6 37.25 44.79 59.88
N GLY A 7 38.17 43.88 59.46
CA GLY A 7 38.56 43.74 58.05
C GLY A 7 37.58 42.78 57.36
N ILE A 8 36.95 43.21 56.27
CA ILE A 8 36.09 42.35 55.42
C ILE A 8 37.00 41.73 54.37
N LEU A 9 37.07 40.40 54.37
CA LEU A 9 37.74 39.58 53.37
C LEU A 9 36.73 39.29 52.25
N ILE A 10 36.92 39.93 51.07
CA ILE A 10 36.11 39.65 49.87
C ILE A 10 36.77 38.47 49.17
N VAL A 11 36.10 37.30 49.21
CA VAL A 11 36.47 36.13 48.41
C VAL A 11 35.79 36.26 47.05
N PHE A 12 36.56 36.46 45.99
CA PHE A 12 36.06 36.39 44.60
C PHE A 12 35.88 34.92 44.22
N TRP A 13 34.63 34.50 44.05
CA TRP A 13 34.30 33.24 43.43
C TRP A 13 34.34 33.43 41.91
N LEU A 14 35.32 32.82 41.26
CA LEU A 14 35.36 32.72 39.80
C LEU A 14 34.42 31.58 39.39
N SER A 15 33.17 31.91 39.06
CA SER A 15 32.21 30.93 38.47
C SER A 15 32.58 30.72 37.00
N CYS A 16 33.29 29.62 36.70
CA CYS A 16 33.40 29.14 35.33
C CYS A 16 32.00 28.77 34.80
N LEU A 17 31.42 29.64 33.96
CA LEU A 17 30.26 29.35 33.15
C LEU A 17 30.64 28.24 32.12
N TYR A 18 30.37 27.01 32.43
CA TYR A 18 30.30 25.93 31.45
C TYR A 18 29.07 26.20 30.55
N LEU A 19 29.30 26.78 29.39
CA LEU A 19 28.32 26.76 28.31
C LEU A 19 28.31 25.33 27.78
N PRO A 20 27.20 24.59 27.90
CA PRO A 20 27.08 23.35 27.19
C PRO A 20 27.13 23.69 25.71
N GLY A 21 28.18 23.26 25.02
CA GLY A 21 28.23 23.30 23.58
C GLY A 21 26.98 22.59 23.06
N LEU A 22 26.10 23.33 22.38
CA LEU A 22 25.06 22.78 21.55
C LEU A 22 25.79 21.89 20.54
N ALA A 23 25.85 20.58 20.83
CA ALA A 23 26.19 19.61 19.83
C ALA A 23 25.14 19.77 18.72
N ARG A 24 25.53 20.45 17.66
CA ARG A 24 24.77 20.49 16.43
C ARG A 24 24.68 19.03 15.99
N SER A 25 23.51 18.43 16.12
CA SER A 25 23.21 17.18 15.45
C SER A 25 23.67 17.38 14.01
N ALA A 26 24.60 16.57 13.54
CA ALA A 26 24.94 16.55 12.15
C ALA A 26 23.62 16.31 11.42
N ASP A 27 23.17 17.30 10.64
CA ASP A 27 22.02 17.12 9.78
C ASP A 27 22.36 15.94 8.87
N ILE A 28 21.76 14.78 9.13
CA ILE A 28 21.95 13.58 8.32
C ILE A 28 21.22 13.87 7.01
N GLU A 29 21.97 14.38 6.02
CA GLU A 29 21.43 14.71 4.70
C GLU A 29 21.19 13.44 3.88
N LEU A 30 20.22 13.52 2.95
CA LEU A 30 20.00 12.48 1.95
C LEU A 30 21.19 12.39 1.00
N ASN A 31 21.66 11.17 0.72
CA ASN A 31 22.64 10.93 -0.34
C ASN A 31 21.93 10.87 -1.70
N THR A 32 21.61 12.02 -2.25
CA THR A 32 20.85 12.16 -3.49
C THR A 32 21.51 11.44 -4.67
N ALA A 33 22.84 11.49 -4.78
CA ALA A 33 23.59 10.77 -5.83
C ALA A 33 23.44 9.24 -5.70
N ARG A 34 23.41 8.71 -4.47
CA ARG A 34 23.20 7.29 -4.21
C ARG A 34 21.77 6.89 -4.54
N ILE A 35 20.78 7.71 -4.15
CA ILE A 35 19.37 7.47 -4.49
C ILE A 35 19.19 7.42 -6.02
N GLU A 36 19.74 8.39 -6.77
CA GLU A 36 19.68 8.38 -8.24
C GLU A 36 20.29 7.11 -8.85
N LYS A 37 21.46 6.70 -8.33
CA LYS A 37 22.14 5.49 -8.81
C LYS A 37 21.29 4.24 -8.58
N LEU A 38 20.66 4.10 -7.42
CA LEU A 38 19.88 2.92 -7.05
C LEU A 38 18.51 2.88 -7.69
N THR A 39 17.86 4.03 -7.83
CA THR A 39 16.55 4.14 -8.51
C THR A 39 16.68 4.11 -10.04
N GLY A 40 17.87 4.43 -10.56
CA GLY A 40 18.12 4.57 -12.00
C GLY A 40 17.43 5.75 -12.65
N VAL A 41 17.02 6.76 -11.83
CA VAL A 41 16.27 7.95 -12.27
C VAL A 41 16.85 9.19 -11.62
N LYS A 42 16.96 10.27 -12.38
CA LYS A 42 17.37 11.59 -11.87
C LYS A 42 16.27 12.19 -11.00
N GLY A 43 16.69 12.93 -9.98
CA GLY A 43 15.80 13.57 -9.03
C GLY A 43 16.06 15.08 -8.89
N VAL A 44 15.17 15.72 -8.14
CA VAL A 44 15.26 17.13 -7.76
C VAL A 44 15.13 17.22 -6.24
N PHE A 45 16.05 17.95 -5.61
CA PHE A 45 16.01 18.24 -4.20
C PHE A 45 15.26 19.55 -3.94
N ASN A 46 14.26 19.48 -3.09
CA ASN A 46 13.56 20.65 -2.58
C ASN A 46 14.15 20.99 -1.19
N GLU A 47 15.04 21.95 -1.15
CA GLU A 47 15.72 22.39 0.09
C GLU A 47 14.73 22.85 1.17
N LYS A 48 13.63 23.48 0.77
CA LYS A 48 12.64 24.05 1.68
C LYS A 48 11.89 22.98 2.49
N GLU A 49 11.66 21.83 1.86
CA GLU A 49 10.95 20.70 2.46
C GLU A 49 11.89 19.59 2.92
N GLY A 50 13.18 19.63 2.56
CA GLY A 50 14.13 18.55 2.81
C GLY A 50 13.79 17.27 2.06
N VAL A 51 13.17 17.39 0.88
CA VAL A 51 12.64 16.26 0.10
C VAL A 51 13.40 16.10 -1.20
N PHE A 52 13.89 14.89 -1.47
CA PHE A 52 14.45 14.50 -2.76
C PHE A 52 13.47 13.64 -3.54
N LYS A 53 13.00 14.11 -4.69
CA LYS A 53 12.00 13.45 -5.53
C LYS A 53 12.60 12.99 -6.84
N VAL A 54 12.49 11.69 -7.12
CA VAL A 54 12.78 11.07 -8.42
C VAL A 54 11.48 10.85 -9.18
N THR A 55 11.47 11.13 -10.48
CA THR A 55 10.26 11.01 -11.32
C THR A 55 10.57 10.22 -12.59
N LEU A 56 9.77 9.21 -12.87
CA LEU A 56 9.77 8.42 -14.09
C LEU A 56 8.55 8.78 -14.94
N PRO A 57 8.70 9.67 -15.94
CA PRO A 57 7.58 10.05 -16.81
C PRO A 57 7.08 8.87 -17.63
N ARG A 58 5.76 8.70 -17.73
CA ARG A 58 5.11 7.63 -18.50
C ARG A 58 4.85 8.07 -19.95
N ASN A 59 5.93 8.43 -20.66
CA ASN A 59 5.88 8.79 -22.08
C ASN A 59 5.54 7.59 -23.00
N ASP A 60 5.63 6.39 -22.47
CA ASP A 60 5.31 5.14 -23.13
C ASP A 60 3.81 4.89 -23.25
N ILE A 61 2.99 5.49 -22.39
CA ILE A 61 1.54 5.32 -22.41
C ILE A 61 0.91 6.40 -23.31
N LYS A 62 0.30 5.93 -24.41
CA LYS A 62 -0.54 6.78 -25.25
C LYS A 62 -1.99 6.54 -24.86
N PHE A 63 -2.62 7.49 -24.19
CA PHE A 63 -4.01 7.36 -23.78
C PHE A 63 -4.79 8.65 -23.94
N THR A 64 -6.09 8.49 -23.94
CA THR A 64 -7.04 9.58 -24.02
C THR A 64 -8.00 9.55 -22.85
N ILE A 65 -8.53 10.71 -22.47
CA ILE A 65 -9.65 10.85 -21.55
C ILE A 65 -10.73 11.60 -22.29
N ALA A 66 -11.90 10.99 -22.46
CA ALA A 66 -13.00 11.57 -23.24
C ALA A 66 -12.55 12.10 -24.62
N GLY A 67 -11.61 11.40 -25.28
CA GLY A 67 -11.04 11.79 -26.58
C GLY A 67 -9.88 12.78 -26.52
N VAL A 68 -9.57 13.38 -25.37
CA VAL A 68 -8.42 14.29 -25.20
C VAL A 68 -7.13 13.48 -25.02
N LYS A 69 -6.14 13.72 -25.86
CA LYS A 69 -4.81 13.12 -25.73
C LYS A 69 -4.13 13.64 -24.48
N MET A 70 -3.67 12.73 -23.63
CA MET A 70 -2.97 13.04 -22.38
C MET A 70 -1.45 13.02 -22.58
N ASN A 71 -0.75 13.78 -21.73
CA ASN A 71 0.72 13.77 -21.67
C ASN A 71 1.18 13.72 -20.20
N PRO A 72 2.45 13.41 -19.94
CA PRO A 72 2.97 13.27 -18.58
C PRO A 72 2.79 14.49 -17.67
N GLN A 73 2.74 15.70 -18.23
CA GLN A 73 2.54 16.94 -17.46
C GLN A 73 1.14 17.05 -16.85
N LEU A 74 0.20 16.26 -17.36
CA LEU A 74 -1.16 16.15 -16.84
C LEU A 74 -1.30 15.06 -15.76
N GLY A 75 -0.23 14.83 -14.97
CA GLY A 75 -0.27 13.90 -13.84
C GLY A 75 0.17 12.47 -14.15
N LEU A 76 0.89 12.22 -15.26
CA LEU A 76 1.30 10.88 -15.70
C LEU A 76 2.77 10.60 -15.41
N GLY A 77 3.23 10.93 -14.25
CA GLY A 77 4.57 10.61 -13.78
C GLY A 77 4.52 9.63 -12.62
N ALA A 78 5.11 8.45 -12.77
CA ALA A 78 5.45 7.65 -11.59
C ALA A 78 6.58 8.35 -10.84
N TRP A 79 6.49 8.44 -9.52
CA TRP A 79 7.48 9.14 -8.71
C TRP A 79 7.67 8.50 -7.34
N ALA A 80 8.84 8.78 -6.73
CA ALA A 80 9.11 8.50 -5.33
C ALA A 80 9.86 9.68 -4.70
N ALA A 81 9.46 10.06 -3.49
CA ALA A 81 10.00 11.18 -2.74
C ALA A 81 10.57 10.68 -1.41
N PHE A 82 11.81 11.07 -1.12
CA PHE A 82 12.56 10.66 0.06
C PHE A 82 12.77 11.85 0.98
N THR A 83 12.62 11.64 2.29
CA THR A 83 12.95 12.64 3.32
C THR A 83 13.54 11.97 4.55
N LYS A 84 14.38 12.72 5.30
CA LYS A 84 14.90 12.23 6.59
C LYS A 84 13.87 12.38 7.70
N LEU A 85 13.81 11.36 8.54
CA LEU A 85 13.02 11.35 9.78
C LEU A 85 13.92 10.84 10.91
N GLY A 86 14.71 11.75 11.50
CA GLY A 86 15.78 11.38 12.42
C GLY A 86 16.85 10.52 11.73
N GLU A 87 17.17 9.36 12.30
CA GLU A 87 18.13 8.41 11.73
C GLU A 87 17.58 7.60 10.55
N HIS A 88 16.25 7.57 10.37
CA HIS A 88 15.60 6.86 9.28
C HIS A 88 15.34 7.76 8.07
N THR A 89 15.04 7.12 6.98
CA THR A 89 14.50 7.76 5.78
C THR A 89 13.07 7.28 5.58
N MET A 90 12.19 8.17 5.19
CA MET A 90 10.85 7.85 4.74
C MET A 90 10.78 8.03 3.23
N VAL A 91 10.09 7.11 2.56
CA VAL A 91 9.73 7.21 1.15
C VAL A 91 8.22 7.15 0.99
N MET A 92 7.71 8.01 0.10
CA MET A 92 6.35 7.93 -0.44
C MET A 92 6.41 8.02 -1.95
N GLY A 93 5.48 7.37 -2.64
CA GLY A 93 5.47 7.41 -4.09
C GLY A 93 4.09 7.12 -4.68
N ASP A 94 4.00 7.33 -5.98
CA ASP A 94 2.81 7.08 -6.79
C ASP A 94 3.22 6.45 -8.12
N MET A 95 2.67 5.29 -8.42
CA MET A 95 2.96 4.51 -9.63
C MET A 95 1.79 4.64 -10.60
N VAL A 96 2.05 5.20 -11.76
CA VAL A 96 1.08 5.29 -12.86
C VAL A 96 1.18 4.04 -13.73
N LEU A 97 0.10 3.27 -13.82
CA LEU A 97 0.08 1.91 -14.34
C LEU A 97 -1.10 1.70 -15.30
N VAL A 98 -0.91 0.95 -16.36
CA VAL A 98 -2.04 0.34 -17.07
C VAL A 98 -2.50 -0.90 -16.29
N GLU A 99 -3.74 -1.36 -16.51
CA GLU A 99 -4.37 -2.42 -15.69
C GLU A 99 -3.50 -3.67 -15.56
N GLU A 100 -2.90 -4.15 -16.65
CA GLU A 100 -2.06 -5.34 -16.66
C GLU A 100 -0.75 -5.20 -15.87
N GLN A 101 -0.31 -3.97 -15.58
CA GLN A 101 0.90 -3.68 -14.80
C GLN A 101 0.66 -3.66 -13.29
N VAL A 102 -0.59 -3.42 -12.86
CA VAL A 102 -0.92 -3.18 -11.45
C VAL A 102 -0.38 -4.28 -10.54
N ASN A 103 -0.80 -5.49 -10.77
CA ASN A 103 -0.49 -6.60 -9.88
C ASN A 103 0.99 -7.05 -9.91
N PRO A 104 1.67 -7.12 -11.06
CA PRO A 104 3.11 -7.38 -11.10
C PRO A 104 3.94 -6.30 -10.38
N VAL A 105 3.60 -5.01 -10.55
CA VAL A 105 4.33 -3.91 -9.90
C VAL A 105 4.02 -3.85 -8.42
N MET A 106 2.77 -4.15 -8.01
CA MET A 106 2.38 -4.30 -6.60
C MET A 106 3.18 -5.41 -5.92
N SER A 107 3.28 -6.58 -6.55
CA SER A 107 4.08 -7.68 -6.01
C SER A 107 5.54 -7.27 -5.84
N ALA A 108 6.13 -6.56 -6.81
CA ALA A 108 7.50 -6.07 -6.68
C ALA A 108 7.70 -5.10 -5.52
N ALA A 109 6.73 -4.25 -5.21
CA ALA A 109 6.76 -3.37 -4.03
C ALA A 109 6.71 -4.18 -2.72
N LEU A 110 5.70 -5.06 -2.60
CA LEU A 110 5.46 -5.87 -1.40
C LEU A 110 6.59 -6.85 -1.08
N ASP A 111 7.11 -7.54 -2.10
CA ASP A 111 8.17 -8.56 -1.97
C ASP A 111 9.51 -7.95 -1.56
N ASN A 112 9.72 -6.66 -1.87
CA ASN A 112 10.92 -5.93 -1.52
C ASN A 112 10.76 -5.01 -0.29
N GLY A 113 9.65 -5.10 0.44
CA GLY A 113 9.45 -4.48 1.74
C GLY A 113 8.87 -3.07 1.73
N LEU A 114 8.40 -2.57 0.56
CA LEU A 114 7.55 -1.39 0.54
C LEU A 114 6.10 -1.75 0.89
N GLU A 115 5.40 -0.78 1.43
CA GLU A 115 3.97 -0.82 1.65
C GLU A 115 3.21 -0.34 0.41
N VAL A 116 2.05 -0.93 0.15
CA VAL A 116 1.08 -0.40 -0.81
C VAL A 116 -0.11 0.13 -0.02
N THR A 117 -0.39 1.42 -0.13
CA THR A 117 -1.32 2.12 0.75
C THR A 117 -2.63 2.51 0.07
N ALA A 118 -2.64 2.61 -1.26
CA ALA A 118 -3.84 2.87 -2.04
C ALA A 118 -3.69 2.34 -3.47
N LEU A 119 -4.83 2.00 -4.09
CA LEU A 119 -4.94 1.68 -5.51
C LEU A 119 -6.28 2.22 -6.02
N HIS A 120 -6.24 3.15 -6.97
CA HIS A 120 -7.41 3.82 -7.49
C HIS A 120 -7.19 4.34 -8.92
N ASN A 121 -8.26 4.76 -9.58
CA ASN A 121 -8.22 5.52 -10.82
C ASN A 121 -8.29 7.02 -10.55
N HIS A 122 -7.77 7.85 -11.45
CA HIS A 122 -7.95 9.31 -11.43
C HIS A 122 -9.05 9.77 -12.38
N PHE A 123 -9.37 8.96 -13.39
CA PHE A 123 -10.21 9.39 -14.48
C PHE A 123 -11.36 8.41 -14.75
N PHE A 124 -12.41 8.93 -15.35
CA PHE A 124 -13.40 8.16 -16.10
C PHE A 124 -13.11 8.33 -17.60
N TRP A 125 -13.56 7.36 -18.42
CA TRP A 125 -13.45 7.37 -19.88
C TRP A 125 -12.03 7.42 -20.44
N ASP A 126 -11.08 6.95 -19.68
CA ASP A 126 -9.70 6.78 -20.10
C ASP A 126 -9.52 5.48 -20.91
N THR A 127 -8.70 5.57 -21.97
CA THR A 127 -8.38 4.45 -22.86
C THR A 127 -6.90 4.50 -23.26
N PRO A 128 -6.08 3.49 -22.91
CA PRO A 128 -6.35 2.40 -21.99
C PRO A 128 -6.63 2.89 -20.56
N LYS A 129 -7.22 2.03 -19.73
CA LYS A 129 -7.46 2.32 -18.32
C LYS A 129 -6.15 2.53 -17.57
N ILE A 130 -6.09 3.63 -16.82
CA ILE A 130 -4.94 4.01 -16.01
C ILE A 130 -5.28 3.92 -14.52
N MET A 131 -4.39 3.26 -13.77
CA MET A 131 -4.48 3.11 -12.32
C MET A 131 -3.32 3.83 -11.64
N PHE A 132 -3.56 4.29 -10.43
CA PHE A 132 -2.60 4.95 -9.56
C PHE A 132 -2.43 4.13 -8.29
N MET A 133 -1.19 3.76 -8.01
CA MET A 133 -0.84 2.93 -6.86
C MET A 133 0.15 3.68 -5.96
N HIS A 134 -0.29 3.99 -4.74
CA HIS A 134 0.58 4.62 -3.76
C HIS A 134 1.44 3.60 -3.02
N ILE A 135 2.72 3.95 -2.87
CA ILE A 135 3.69 3.17 -2.12
C ILE A 135 4.28 4.00 -0.98
N GLY A 136 4.72 3.33 0.06
CA GLY A 136 5.37 3.94 1.21
C GLY A 136 6.39 3.03 1.87
N GLY A 137 7.19 3.60 2.77
CA GLY A 137 8.13 2.84 3.60
C GLY A 137 8.99 3.74 4.45
N MET A 138 9.53 3.16 5.54
CA MET A 138 10.45 3.83 6.44
C MET A 138 11.58 2.88 6.81
N GLY A 139 12.83 3.36 6.82
CA GLY A 139 13.98 2.56 7.15
C GLY A 139 15.30 3.13 6.65
N ASP A 140 16.23 2.24 6.29
CA ASP A 140 17.52 2.61 5.71
C ASP A 140 17.35 3.21 4.31
N GLU A 141 18.04 4.30 4.04
CA GLU A 141 17.95 5.05 2.79
C GLU A 141 18.33 4.21 1.57
N GLU A 142 19.42 3.46 1.68
CA GLU A 142 19.94 2.67 0.56
C GLU A 142 18.99 1.49 0.25
N VAL A 143 18.43 0.87 1.28
CA VAL A 143 17.43 -0.19 1.15
C VAL A 143 16.19 0.34 0.44
N LEU A 144 15.63 1.46 0.91
CA LEU A 144 14.45 2.08 0.29
C LEU A 144 14.71 2.50 -1.16
N ALA A 145 15.84 3.15 -1.44
CA ALA A 145 16.19 3.56 -2.79
C ALA A 145 16.36 2.36 -3.75
N LYS A 146 16.98 1.27 -3.27
CA LYS A 146 17.12 0.02 -4.03
C LYS A 146 15.74 -0.59 -4.34
N THR A 147 14.86 -0.63 -3.34
CA THR A 147 13.51 -1.18 -3.52
C THR A 147 12.69 -0.36 -4.51
N VAL A 148 12.72 0.98 -4.41
CA VAL A 148 12.08 1.86 -5.42
C VAL A 148 12.66 1.58 -6.82
N GLY A 149 13.96 1.39 -6.92
CA GLY A 149 14.59 0.99 -8.18
C GLY A 149 14.06 -0.33 -8.75
N GLN A 150 13.81 -1.33 -7.89
CA GLN A 150 13.20 -2.60 -8.28
C GLN A 150 11.76 -2.42 -8.78
N VAL A 151 10.96 -1.57 -8.12
CA VAL A 151 9.60 -1.22 -8.56
C VAL A 151 9.63 -0.53 -9.93
N PHE A 152 10.50 0.46 -10.13
CA PHE A 152 10.66 1.13 -11.43
C PHE A 152 11.16 0.18 -12.52
N ASN A 153 12.03 -0.77 -12.19
CA ASN A 153 12.49 -1.79 -13.14
C ASN A 153 11.34 -2.74 -13.52
N LYS A 154 10.51 -3.17 -12.56
CA LYS A 154 9.33 -3.99 -12.85
C LYS A 154 8.33 -3.24 -13.74
N LEU A 155 8.14 -1.94 -13.51
CA LEU A 155 7.30 -1.10 -14.34
C LEU A 155 7.83 -1.03 -15.79
N LYS A 156 9.15 -0.88 -15.98
CA LYS A 156 9.79 -0.90 -17.31
C LYS A 156 9.67 -2.27 -17.97
N GLU A 157 9.95 -3.35 -17.24
CA GLU A 157 9.83 -4.74 -17.72
C GLU A 157 8.42 -5.03 -18.23
N THR A 158 7.39 -4.68 -17.44
CA THR A 158 5.99 -4.94 -17.80
C THR A 158 5.47 -4.03 -18.92
N ARG A 159 6.15 -2.91 -19.19
CA ARG A 159 5.92 -2.11 -20.38
C ARG A 159 6.36 -2.86 -21.65
N ASP A 160 7.54 -3.46 -21.59
CA ASP A 160 8.19 -4.08 -22.75
C ASP A 160 7.64 -5.51 -22.99
N THR A 161 7.22 -6.19 -21.91
CA THR A 161 6.61 -7.52 -21.95
C THR A 161 5.27 -7.49 -21.23
N LYS A 162 4.21 -7.11 -21.94
CA LYS A 162 2.87 -6.96 -21.35
C LYS A 162 2.41 -8.25 -20.67
N PRO A 163 2.06 -8.22 -19.38
CA PRO A 163 1.47 -9.36 -18.71
C PRO A 163 0.15 -9.77 -19.36
N PRO A 164 -0.19 -11.07 -19.39
CA PRO A 164 -1.45 -11.51 -19.97
C PRO A 164 -2.63 -11.04 -19.11
N ILE A 165 -3.70 -10.61 -19.77
CA ILE A 165 -4.99 -10.33 -19.13
C ILE A 165 -5.71 -11.67 -18.98
N PRO A 166 -6.20 -12.03 -17.76
CA PRO A 166 -6.99 -13.25 -17.57
C PRO A 166 -8.23 -13.24 -18.43
N ASN A 167 -8.43 -14.30 -19.19
CA ASN A 167 -9.65 -14.53 -19.98
C ASN A 167 -10.16 -15.91 -19.67
N VAL A 168 -11.34 -15.99 -19.04
CA VAL A 168 -11.96 -17.24 -18.63
C VAL A 168 -13.41 -17.28 -19.07
N ASP A 169 -13.81 -18.43 -19.62
CA ASP A 169 -15.19 -18.73 -19.97
C ASP A 169 -15.82 -19.47 -18.77
N ILE A 170 -16.53 -18.75 -17.93
CA ILE A 170 -17.32 -19.25 -16.80
C ILE A 170 -18.66 -18.54 -16.81
N ASP A 171 -19.72 -19.35 -16.89
CA ASP A 171 -21.11 -18.90 -16.74
C ASP A 171 -21.57 -19.16 -15.29
N PRO A 172 -21.75 -18.14 -14.45
CA PRO A 172 -22.19 -18.32 -13.08
C PRO A 172 -23.50 -19.10 -12.96
N ALA A 173 -24.41 -19.00 -13.92
CA ALA A 173 -25.67 -19.78 -13.90
C ALA A 173 -25.46 -21.30 -14.00
N LYS A 174 -24.27 -21.71 -14.45
CA LYS A 174 -23.89 -23.14 -14.57
C LYS A 174 -22.92 -23.59 -13.47
N THR A 175 -22.89 -22.89 -12.36
CA THR A 175 -22.00 -23.22 -11.22
C THR A 175 -22.30 -24.64 -10.69
N SER A 176 -21.23 -25.43 -10.50
CA SER A 176 -21.28 -26.81 -10.03
C SER A 176 -20.15 -27.10 -9.03
N LEU A 177 -19.75 -26.12 -8.23
CA LEU A 177 -18.73 -26.26 -7.21
C LEU A 177 -19.25 -27.00 -5.95
N ASP A 178 -18.32 -27.64 -5.23
CA ASP A 178 -18.58 -28.24 -3.92
C ASP A 178 -18.47 -27.18 -2.80
N ALA A 179 -19.61 -26.63 -2.39
CA ALA A 179 -19.69 -25.64 -1.31
C ALA A 179 -19.10 -26.15 0.00
N LYS A 180 -19.33 -27.45 0.35
CA LYS A 180 -18.79 -28.01 1.59
C LYS A 180 -17.27 -28.00 1.64
N LYS A 181 -16.63 -28.28 0.53
CA LYS A 181 -15.17 -28.24 0.41
C LYS A 181 -14.61 -26.82 0.64
N ILE A 182 -15.33 -25.80 0.17
CA ILE A 182 -14.98 -24.39 0.44
C ILE A 182 -15.16 -24.10 1.93
N ASP A 183 -16.28 -24.51 2.53
CA ASP A 183 -16.57 -24.34 3.97
C ASP A 183 -15.49 -24.94 4.86
N ASP A 184 -15.10 -26.18 4.55
CA ASP A 184 -14.09 -26.92 5.31
C ASP A 184 -12.72 -26.18 5.30
N ILE A 185 -12.35 -25.54 4.17
CA ILE A 185 -11.11 -24.76 4.03
C ILE A 185 -11.25 -23.39 4.72
N MET A 186 -12.36 -22.72 4.48
CA MET A 186 -12.59 -21.38 5.02
C MET A 186 -12.87 -21.38 6.53
N GLY A 187 -13.30 -22.53 7.07
CA GLY A 187 -13.71 -22.69 8.48
C GLY A 187 -15.05 -22.03 8.81
N MET A 188 -15.87 -21.79 7.79
CA MET A 188 -17.18 -21.14 7.93
C MET A 188 -18.05 -21.42 6.70
N SER A 189 -19.37 -21.38 6.86
CA SER A 189 -20.30 -21.66 5.79
C SER A 189 -20.87 -20.40 5.16
N GLY A 190 -21.11 -20.50 3.85
CA GLY A 190 -21.75 -19.48 3.04
C GLY A 190 -23.16 -19.85 2.61
N SER A 191 -23.63 -19.22 1.55
CA SER A 191 -24.91 -19.49 0.92
C SER A 191 -24.79 -19.50 -0.59
N LEU A 192 -25.48 -20.45 -1.24
CA LEU A 192 -25.57 -20.51 -2.70
C LEU A 192 -26.87 -19.83 -3.14
N LYS A 193 -26.73 -18.83 -4.01
CA LYS A 193 -27.85 -18.14 -4.62
C LYS A 193 -27.50 -17.77 -6.05
N ASP A 194 -28.41 -18.06 -6.98
CA ASP A 194 -28.30 -17.70 -8.41
C ASP A 194 -26.93 -18.10 -9.03
N GLY A 195 -26.43 -19.29 -8.66
CA GLY A 195 -25.16 -19.82 -9.15
C GLY A 195 -23.90 -19.21 -8.51
N VAL A 196 -24.05 -18.40 -7.47
CA VAL A 196 -22.91 -17.80 -6.74
C VAL A 196 -22.91 -18.28 -5.31
N TYR A 197 -21.81 -18.90 -4.89
CA TYR A 197 -21.58 -19.30 -3.50
C TYR A 197 -20.86 -18.19 -2.75
N LYS A 198 -21.52 -17.57 -1.76
CA LYS A 198 -21.00 -16.39 -1.05
C LYS A 198 -20.83 -16.64 0.44
N ILE A 199 -19.64 -16.34 0.95
CA ILE A 199 -19.29 -16.29 2.37
C ILE A 199 -19.17 -14.82 2.78
N VAL A 200 -19.69 -14.46 3.97
CA VAL A 200 -19.61 -13.09 4.53
C VAL A 200 -19.15 -13.14 5.98
N ILE A 201 -18.07 -12.43 6.27
CA ILE A 201 -17.41 -12.37 7.58
C ILE A 201 -17.55 -10.96 8.13
N GLY A 202 -18.37 -10.80 9.16
CA GLY A 202 -18.60 -9.50 9.78
C GLY A 202 -17.39 -9.00 10.57
N ARG A 203 -17.18 -7.68 10.53
CA ARG A 203 -16.27 -6.93 11.40
C ARG A 203 -17.08 -5.87 12.13
N LYS A 204 -16.47 -5.15 13.07
CA LYS A 204 -17.16 -4.09 13.84
C LYS A 204 -16.28 -2.86 13.97
N THR A 205 -16.90 -1.69 13.87
CA THR A 205 -16.29 -0.40 14.20
C THR A 205 -17.32 0.51 14.86
N MET A 206 -16.89 1.65 15.37
CA MET A 206 -17.75 2.67 15.95
C MET A 206 -17.75 3.91 15.06
N MET A 207 -18.90 4.49 14.79
CA MET A 207 -19.05 5.77 14.10
C MET A 207 -20.12 6.59 14.81
N MET A 208 -19.80 7.83 15.18
CA MET A 208 -20.72 8.74 15.89
C MET A 208 -21.40 8.12 17.14
N GLY A 209 -20.64 7.28 17.90
CA GLY A 209 -21.15 6.60 19.09
C GLY A 209 -21.98 5.33 18.83
N HIS A 210 -22.16 4.92 17.56
CA HIS A 210 -22.93 3.72 17.20
C HIS A 210 -22.03 2.64 16.66
N VAL A 211 -22.34 1.36 16.99
CA VAL A 211 -21.65 0.19 16.45
C VAL A 211 -22.11 -0.04 15.02
N MET A 212 -21.15 -0.06 14.10
CA MET A 212 -21.34 -0.42 12.71
C MET A 212 -20.83 -1.86 12.52
N GLY A 213 -21.60 -2.68 11.86
CA GLY A 213 -21.28 -4.11 11.69
C GLY A 213 -21.51 -4.61 10.28
N LYS A 214 -21.63 -5.92 10.19
CA LYS A 214 -21.74 -6.67 8.94
C LYS A 214 -22.80 -6.11 7.96
N GLU A 215 -24.01 -5.84 8.47
CA GLU A 215 -25.12 -5.39 7.62
C GLU A 215 -24.97 -3.93 7.16
N MET A 216 -24.06 -3.19 7.79
CA MET A 216 -23.68 -1.82 7.39
C MET A 216 -22.41 -1.81 6.50
N GLY A 217 -22.03 -2.96 5.95
CA GLY A 217 -20.89 -3.06 5.02
C GLY A 217 -19.52 -3.17 5.71
N VAL A 218 -19.46 -3.35 7.04
CA VAL A 218 -18.20 -3.64 7.74
C VAL A 218 -17.98 -5.15 7.74
N ASN A 219 -17.59 -5.67 6.59
CA ASN A 219 -17.41 -7.11 6.42
C ASN A 219 -16.39 -7.44 5.33
N THR A 220 -15.79 -8.62 5.44
CA THR A 220 -15.11 -9.30 4.36
C THR A 220 -16.08 -10.24 3.70
N TRP A 221 -16.09 -10.33 2.37
CA TRP A 221 -16.89 -11.32 1.66
C TRP A 221 -16.12 -11.93 0.48
N ALA A 222 -16.48 -13.16 0.17
CA ALA A 222 -15.95 -13.91 -0.97
C ALA A 222 -17.10 -14.59 -1.72
N ALA A 223 -17.18 -14.37 -3.03
CA ALA A 223 -18.18 -14.91 -3.92
C ALA A 223 -17.52 -15.79 -4.99
N PHE A 224 -17.87 -17.09 -4.99
CA PHE A 224 -17.33 -18.10 -5.90
C PHE A 224 -18.35 -18.48 -6.96
N ALA A 225 -17.89 -18.67 -8.20
CA ALA A 225 -18.69 -19.24 -9.28
C ALA A 225 -17.84 -20.11 -10.20
N GLY A 226 -18.44 -21.10 -10.84
CA GLY A 226 -17.79 -22.03 -11.77
C GLY A 226 -17.85 -23.48 -11.28
N SER A 227 -16.78 -24.25 -11.51
CA SER A 227 -16.62 -25.63 -11.06
C SER A 227 -15.41 -25.79 -10.15
N ASP A 228 -15.29 -26.95 -9.48
CA ASP A 228 -14.16 -27.21 -8.57
C ASP A 228 -12.80 -27.06 -9.24
N GLY A 229 -12.66 -27.46 -10.48
CA GLY A 229 -11.40 -27.36 -11.22
C GLY A 229 -11.15 -26.02 -11.87
N LYS A 230 -12.20 -25.22 -12.12
CA LYS A 230 -12.12 -23.90 -12.78
C LYS A 230 -13.20 -22.98 -12.24
N ALA A 231 -12.81 -22.09 -11.37
CA ALA A 231 -13.68 -21.12 -10.71
C ALA A 231 -13.10 -19.71 -10.75
N ILE A 232 -13.96 -18.75 -10.50
CA ILE A 232 -13.59 -17.38 -10.13
C ILE A 232 -13.89 -17.16 -8.65
N VAL A 233 -13.19 -16.21 -8.07
CA VAL A 233 -13.58 -15.57 -6.81
C VAL A 233 -13.49 -14.07 -6.95
N ASP A 234 -14.53 -13.38 -6.49
CA ASP A 234 -14.63 -11.94 -6.36
C ASP A 234 -14.92 -11.60 -4.91
N GLY A 235 -14.45 -10.47 -4.43
CA GLY A 235 -14.70 -10.12 -3.05
C GLY A 235 -14.15 -8.79 -2.57
N ASP A 236 -14.31 -8.62 -1.27
CA ASP A 236 -13.87 -7.45 -0.53
C ASP A 236 -13.29 -7.87 0.83
N PHE A 237 -12.18 -7.29 1.22
CA PHE A 237 -11.59 -7.45 2.55
C PHE A 237 -11.78 -6.19 3.38
N ALA A 238 -12.35 -6.33 4.57
CA ALA A 238 -12.32 -5.31 5.61
C ALA A 238 -11.09 -5.53 6.49
N MET A 239 -10.17 -4.57 6.53
CA MET A 239 -8.89 -4.67 7.21
C MET A 239 -8.69 -3.50 8.18
N LEU A 240 -8.12 -3.75 9.35
CA LEU A 240 -7.50 -2.70 10.14
C LEU A 240 -6.24 -2.18 9.41
N GLU A 241 -5.82 -0.94 9.70
CA GLU A 241 -4.67 -0.34 9.01
C GLU A 241 -3.40 -1.20 9.11
N ASN A 242 -3.16 -1.84 10.26
CA ASN A 242 -2.02 -2.73 10.47
C ASN A 242 -2.16 -4.12 9.82
N GLU A 243 -3.33 -4.48 9.31
CA GLU A 243 -3.58 -5.76 8.63
C GLU A 243 -3.36 -5.67 7.11
N VAL A 244 -3.41 -4.45 6.54
CA VAL A 244 -3.41 -4.22 5.09
C VAL A 244 -2.25 -4.93 4.39
N GLN A 245 -1.02 -4.72 4.87
CA GLN A 245 0.16 -5.28 4.19
C GLN A 245 0.22 -6.82 4.28
N GLY A 246 -0.25 -7.39 5.39
CA GLY A 246 -0.34 -8.85 5.56
C GLY A 246 -1.30 -9.48 4.56
N VAL A 247 -2.51 -8.91 4.45
CA VAL A 247 -3.55 -9.37 3.51
C VAL A 247 -3.08 -9.21 2.06
N LEU A 248 -2.52 -8.05 1.68
CA LEU A 248 -2.00 -7.83 0.33
C LEU A 248 -0.93 -8.85 -0.06
N LYS A 249 0.05 -9.11 0.83
CA LYS A 249 1.12 -10.09 0.59
C LYS A 249 0.57 -11.50 0.41
N ALA A 250 -0.38 -11.91 1.27
CA ALA A 250 -0.98 -13.23 1.19
C ALA A 250 -1.78 -13.43 -0.12
N LEU A 251 -2.61 -12.46 -0.49
CA LEU A 251 -3.39 -12.51 -1.74
C LEU A 251 -2.49 -12.50 -2.97
N ARG A 252 -1.51 -11.59 -3.03
CA ARG A 252 -0.57 -11.50 -4.17
C ARG A 252 0.32 -12.72 -4.28
N GLY A 253 0.81 -13.25 -3.14
CA GLY A 253 1.60 -14.49 -3.10
C GLY A 253 0.86 -15.72 -3.62
N ALA A 254 -0.47 -15.72 -3.51
CA ALA A 254 -1.36 -16.75 -4.04
C ALA A 254 -1.87 -16.46 -5.48
N GLY A 255 -1.42 -15.39 -6.13
CA GLY A 255 -1.83 -15.02 -7.48
C GLY A 255 -3.21 -14.35 -7.58
N ILE A 256 -3.84 -13.97 -6.47
CA ILE A 256 -5.10 -13.20 -6.45
C ILE A 256 -4.79 -11.76 -6.86
N ASN A 257 -5.55 -11.22 -7.79
CA ASN A 257 -5.40 -9.86 -8.27
C ASN A 257 -6.09 -8.86 -7.32
N ILE A 258 -5.40 -7.79 -6.98
CA ILE A 258 -5.95 -6.65 -6.25
C ILE A 258 -6.47 -5.65 -7.27
N VAL A 259 -7.68 -5.15 -7.04
CA VAL A 259 -8.43 -4.31 -7.99
C VAL A 259 -8.54 -2.86 -7.50
N ALA A 260 -8.77 -2.68 -6.20
CA ALA A 260 -8.86 -1.36 -5.57
C ALA A 260 -8.51 -1.45 -4.08
N ILE A 261 -8.00 -0.37 -3.51
CA ILE A 261 -7.81 -0.17 -2.07
C ILE A 261 -8.47 1.16 -1.72
N HIS A 262 -9.45 1.15 -0.82
CA HIS A 262 -10.35 2.29 -0.58
C HIS A 262 -10.95 2.30 0.83
N ASN A 263 -11.72 3.32 1.15
CA ASN A 263 -12.49 3.43 2.38
C ASN A 263 -13.99 3.26 2.08
N HIS A 264 -14.75 2.68 3.01
CA HIS A 264 -16.22 2.70 2.98
C HIS A 264 -16.77 3.90 3.77
N MET A 265 -16.04 4.37 4.77
CA MET A 265 -16.49 5.41 5.69
C MET A 265 -15.32 6.28 6.14
N ILE A 266 -15.61 7.35 6.85
CA ILE A 266 -14.65 8.26 7.48
C ILE A 266 -15.05 8.51 8.94
N ASN A 267 -14.06 8.80 9.81
CA ASN A 267 -14.24 9.06 11.24
C ASN A 267 -14.71 7.85 12.07
N GLU A 268 -14.56 6.65 11.60
CA GLU A 268 -14.76 5.41 12.36
C GLU A 268 -13.55 5.08 13.25
N SER A 269 -13.80 4.34 14.33
CA SER A 269 -12.75 3.84 15.23
C SER A 269 -13.10 2.43 15.74
N PRO A 270 -12.22 1.42 15.53
CA PRO A 270 -10.99 1.49 14.76
C PRO A 270 -11.25 1.76 13.28
N ARG A 271 -10.25 2.37 12.61
CA ARG A 271 -10.33 2.65 11.18
C ARG A 271 -10.18 1.37 10.36
N TYR A 272 -11.01 1.27 9.31
CA TYR A 272 -10.94 0.18 8.34
C TYR A 272 -10.53 0.70 6.96
N VAL A 273 -9.72 -0.14 6.29
CA VAL A 273 -9.39 -0.04 4.87
C VAL A 273 -10.00 -1.24 4.18
N PHE A 274 -10.52 -1.04 2.98
CA PHE A 274 -11.16 -2.07 2.19
C PHE A 274 -10.38 -2.31 0.89
N LEU A 275 -10.44 -3.53 0.38
CA LEU A 275 -9.86 -3.85 -0.93
C LEU A 275 -10.75 -4.79 -1.72
N HIS A 276 -10.92 -4.50 -3.00
CA HIS A 276 -11.50 -5.46 -3.94
C HIS A 276 -10.41 -6.35 -4.54
N TYR A 277 -10.77 -7.60 -4.76
CA TYR A 277 -9.89 -8.60 -5.34
C TYR A 277 -10.63 -9.50 -6.34
N TRP A 278 -9.85 -10.08 -7.25
CA TRP A 278 -10.33 -11.01 -8.26
C TRP A 278 -9.34 -12.15 -8.44
N GLY A 279 -9.83 -13.39 -8.44
CA GLY A 279 -9.01 -14.58 -8.63
C GLY A 279 -9.64 -15.58 -9.59
N VAL A 280 -8.80 -16.33 -10.27
CA VAL A 280 -9.18 -17.45 -11.15
C VAL A 280 -8.31 -18.65 -10.79
N GLY A 281 -8.94 -19.82 -10.60
CA GLY A 281 -8.22 -21.05 -10.24
C GLY A 281 -9.16 -22.19 -9.86
N SER A 282 -8.65 -23.25 -9.21
CA SER A 282 -9.50 -24.22 -8.56
C SER A 282 -10.18 -23.64 -7.33
N THR A 283 -11.37 -24.09 -6.97
CA THR A 283 -12.04 -23.65 -5.72
C THR A 283 -11.17 -23.87 -4.49
N THR A 284 -10.42 -24.97 -4.48
CA THR A 284 -9.49 -25.32 -3.38
C THR A 284 -8.36 -24.28 -3.24
N ASP A 285 -7.71 -23.90 -4.34
CA ASP A 285 -6.59 -22.96 -4.29
C ASP A 285 -7.08 -21.56 -3.94
N LEU A 286 -8.21 -21.13 -4.52
CA LEU A 286 -8.84 -19.85 -4.21
C LEU A 286 -9.25 -19.76 -2.72
N ALA A 287 -9.91 -20.80 -2.19
CA ALA A 287 -10.31 -20.84 -0.79
C ALA A 287 -9.10 -20.84 0.16
N LYS A 288 -8.04 -21.61 -0.16
CA LYS A 288 -6.78 -21.60 0.61
C LYS A 288 -6.11 -20.24 0.59
N ALA A 289 -6.07 -19.57 -0.55
CA ALA A 289 -5.53 -18.23 -0.69
C ALA A 289 -6.25 -17.22 0.22
N LEU A 290 -7.58 -17.24 0.20
CA LEU A 290 -8.41 -16.39 1.05
C LEU A 290 -8.25 -16.73 2.54
N ARG A 291 -8.21 -18.03 2.90
CA ARG A 291 -7.97 -18.45 4.29
C ARG A 291 -6.61 -17.95 4.79
N ALA A 292 -5.57 -18.10 3.99
CA ALA A 292 -4.24 -17.58 4.33
C ALA A 292 -4.23 -16.05 4.54
N ALA A 293 -4.98 -15.30 3.72
CA ALA A 293 -5.12 -13.87 3.89
C ALA A 293 -5.89 -13.51 5.17
N LEU A 294 -6.99 -14.22 5.47
CA LEU A 294 -7.75 -14.05 6.72
C LEU A 294 -6.89 -14.38 7.96
N ASP A 295 -5.99 -15.37 7.86
CA ASP A 295 -5.11 -15.77 8.97
C ASP A 295 -4.05 -14.72 9.30
N THR A 296 -3.80 -13.73 8.42
CA THR A 296 -2.94 -12.57 8.72
C THR A 296 -3.65 -11.50 9.54
N GLN A 297 -4.98 -11.57 9.66
CA GLN A 297 -5.78 -10.60 10.40
C GLN A 297 -5.89 -10.99 11.89
N SER A 298 -6.05 -9.97 12.73
CA SER A 298 -6.30 -10.16 14.16
C SER A 298 -7.63 -10.91 14.38
N LYS A 299 -7.63 -11.92 15.24
CA LYS A 299 -8.87 -12.57 15.68
C LYS A 299 -9.69 -11.56 16.47
N GLN A 300 -10.91 -11.32 16.08
CA GLN A 300 -11.89 -10.50 16.80
C GLN A 300 -12.78 -11.35 17.68
#